data_796a5a6cdb4189b7ff1aed9330dd1692
#
_entry.id   796a5a6cdb4189b7ff1aed9330dd1692
#
_cell.length_a   1.000
_cell.length_b   1.000
_cell.length_c   1.000
_cell.angle_alpha   90.00
_cell.angle_beta   90.00
_cell.angle_gamma   90.00
#
_symmetry.space_group_name_H-M   'P 1'
#
loop_
_entity.id
_entity.type
_entity.pdbx_description
1 polymer ?
#
loop_
_entity_poly.entity_id
_entity_poly.type
_entity_poly.pdbx_seq_one_letter_code
_entity_poly.pdbx_strand_id
1 'polypeptide(L)'
;MDENTTATFTTLGSVTMAPVGGNAASSSFDTEQFDTPSGGGGGGFEGQSSHEPTVTYQWEKSDDAGGNWSTLGGATSASYTTSTLTYTNDNADQYRCVISAVGAAAPATTNAVTLTVQRTFSITAQPSNPTANEGATASFSISTTSSSGSPTYQWERSDDNGSNYVPVSGATNASYTTPTLVHANDDEDRYRCVVSLVGAAASITSNHGLLTVLRVISISQQPVNTGVIEGQTATLSITAAITSDIIAYQWQKSVDAAANWTNVNGANSSSYTTPATTFPTTPSEQFRCVLSNSEATTVTSTAATVTVNESEFVSGPATVTPFIDTDTTKTLSRRPVITTSAFVSEYAGSTHASTFWRIRRVADNVTVYDTAGTYVNGDTGNLTSFTVPASVLDFDTTYQVQVKFRDQNSLESAYTAAINFTTPFVDQPEIQTIVPAFNPTINVDAIAVKGGYQHTSSDWQFAATTAFSPPVHQSLGNPTNLTSYTLPVNVTLNANTTYYVRIRFNVNPT
;
A
#
# COMPACT_ATOMS: atom_id res chain seq x y z
N MET A 1 10.59 4.85 -64.28
CA MET A 1 10.38 3.40 -64.15
C MET A 1 10.81 2.99 -62.76
N ASP A 2 10.14 2.04 -62.17
CA ASP A 2 10.59 1.52 -60.87
C ASP A 2 11.84 0.65 -61.05
N GLU A 3 12.72 0.67 -60.07
CA GLU A 3 13.86 -0.21 -60.01
C GLU A 3 13.39 -1.68 -59.98
N ASN A 4 14.20 -2.60 -60.56
CA ASN A 4 13.87 -4.01 -60.76
C ASN A 4 12.83 -4.31 -61.84
N THR A 5 12.53 -3.35 -62.70
CA THR A 5 11.72 -3.56 -63.92
C THR A 5 12.57 -3.54 -65.18
N THR A 6 11.95 -3.76 -66.32
CA THR A 6 12.59 -3.62 -67.65
C THR A 6 11.91 -2.53 -68.45
N ALA A 7 12.64 -1.89 -69.34
CA ALA A 7 12.11 -0.92 -70.32
C ALA A 7 12.18 -1.48 -71.69
N THR A 8 11.12 -1.30 -72.48
CA THR A 8 11.11 -1.64 -73.92
C THR A 8 11.00 -0.34 -74.73
N PHE A 9 11.93 -0.19 -75.64
CA PHE A 9 11.96 0.90 -76.61
C PHE A 9 11.56 0.36 -77.96
N THR A 10 10.76 1.06 -78.72
CA THR A 10 10.37 0.72 -80.09
C THR A 10 10.70 1.86 -81.02
N THR A 11 10.99 1.58 -82.28
CA THR A 11 11.27 2.57 -83.31
C THR A 11 9.99 3.27 -83.82
N LEU A 12 8.83 2.81 -83.37
CA LEU A 12 7.53 3.36 -83.70
C LEU A 12 6.84 3.95 -82.48
N GLY A 13 7.43 5.00 -81.92
CA GLY A 13 6.78 6.00 -81.10
C GLY A 13 6.11 5.60 -79.78
N SER A 14 6.41 4.44 -79.16
CA SER A 14 5.96 4.18 -77.77
C SER A 14 6.95 3.37 -76.97
N VAL A 15 7.17 3.80 -75.73
CA VAL A 15 7.84 2.98 -74.72
C VAL A 15 6.75 2.22 -73.96
N THR A 16 6.75 0.90 -74.08
CA THR A 16 5.85 0.05 -73.29
C THR A 16 6.65 -0.52 -72.10
N MET A 17 6.21 -0.22 -70.94
CA MET A 17 6.77 -0.80 -69.69
C MET A 17 5.99 -2.05 -69.30
N ALA A 18 6.69 -3.14 -69.07
CA ALA A 18 6.12 -4.31 -68.44
C ALA A 18 6.59 -4.34 -66.97
N PRO A 19 5.77 -4.02 -66.00
CA PRO A 19 6.15 -4.14 -64.59
C PRO A 19 6.17 -5.62 -64.18
N VAL A 20 7.17 -6.00 -63.47
CA VAL A 20 7.07 -7.20 -62.63
C VAL A 20 6.29 -6.76 -61.35
N GLY A 21 4.93 -6.77 -61.51
CA GLY A 21 4.00 -6.45 -60.39
C GLY A 21 3.42 -5.07 -60.43
N GLY A 22 2.39 -4.83 -61.21
CA GLY A 22 1.34 -3.82 -61.07
C GLY A 22 1.64 -2.41 -61.50
N ASN A 23 0.87 -1.94 -62.47
CA ASN A 23 0.65 -0.61 -63.04
C ASN A 23 1.66 -0.14 -64.12
N ALA A 24 1.17 -0.19 -65.33
CA ALA A 24 1.86 0.34 -66.53
C ALA A 24 1.73 1.87 -66.60
N ALA A 25 2.85 2.56 -66.71
CA ALA A 25 2.87 3.93 -67.22
C ALA A 25 3.38 3.89 -68.67
N SER A 26 2.59 4.49 -69.59
CA SER A 26 2.99 4.64 -70.99
C SER A 26 3.46 6.07 -71.26
N SER A 27 4.62 6.21 -71.86
CA SER A 27 5.05 7.45 -72.46
C SER A 27 5.16 7.25 -73.96
N SER A 28 4.48 8.06 -74.76
CA SER A 28 4.55 8.02 -76.17
C SER A 28 5.62 8.98 -76.70
N PHE A 29 6.36 8.51 -77.68
CA PHE A 29 7.33 9.32 -78.42
C PHE A 29 6.83 9.45 -79.82
N ASP A 30 6.79 10.71 -80.33
CA ASP A 30 6.49 11.00 -81.73
C ASP A 30 7.74 10.78 -82.54
N THR A 31 7.73 9.73 -83.38
CA THR A 31 8.77 9.50 -84.36
C THR A 31 8.24 10.17 -85.63
N GLU A 32 8.93 11.18 -86.14
CA GLU A 32 8.60 11.74 -87.42
C GLU A 32 8.49 10.60 -88.45
N GLN A 33 7.33 10.55 -89.07
CA GLN A 33 6.97 9.60 -90.11
C GLN A 33 7.92 9.79 -91.28
N PHE A 34 8.66 8.74 -91.64
CA PHE A 34 9.30 8.72 -92.94
C PHE A 34 8.21 8.63 -93.99
N ASP A 35 7.88 9.79 -94.60
CA ASP A 35 7.05 9.83 -95.77
C ASP A 35 7.72 9.07 -96.89
N THR A 36 7.17 7.98 -97.33
CA THR A 36 7.47 7.42 -98.63
C THR A 36 6.91 8.39 -99.69
N PRO A 37 7.76 8.86 -100.63
CA PRO A 37 7.28 9.74 -101.63
C PRO A 37 6.29 8.98 -102.53
N SER A 38 5.01 9.39 -102.47
CA SER A 38 3.99 8.98 -103.45
C SER A 38 4.21 9.72 -104.77
N GLY A 39 4.98 9.12 -105.66
CA GLY A 39 5.10 9.54 -107.02
C GLY A 39 4.18 8.73 -107.90
N GLY A 40 3.01 9.33 -108.21
CA GLY A 40 2.17 8.76 -109.28
C GLY A 40 2.73 8.99 -110.67
N GLY A 41 2.72 7.97 -111.49
CA GLY A 41 3.07 7.99 -112.91
C GLY A 41 3.08 6.61 -113.48
N GLY A 42 1.98 6.23 -114.25
CA GLY A 42 1.80 4.96 -114.90
C GLY A 42 2.85 4.69 -116.00
N GLY A 43 3.36 3.52 -116.03
CA GLY A 43 4.19 2.95 -117.12
C GLY A 43 4.54 1.52 -116.76
N GLY A 44 3.85 0.55 -117.39
CA GLY A 44 4.13 -0.88 -117.24
C GLY A 44 5.52 -1.28 -117.59
N PHE A 45 6.21 -1.91 -116.62
CA PHE A 45 7.34 -2.84 -116.86
C PHE A 45 7.13 -4.04 -115.95
N GLU A 46 6.99 -5.17 -116.65
CA GLU A 46 6.93 -6.46 -116.02
C GLU A 46 8.34 -6.74 -115.42
N GLY A 47 8.30 -7.27 -114.15
CA GLY A 47 9.42 -8.02 -113.64
C GLY A 47 10.51 -7.28 -112.80
N GLN A 48 10.09 -6.45 -111.88
CA GLN A 48 11.01 -6.20 -110.73
C GLN A 48 10.43 -6.78 -109.46
N SER A 49 11.02 -7.80 -109.03
CA SER A 49 10.86 -8.24 -107.65
C SER A 49 11.04 -7.05 -106.72
N SER A 50 9.92 -6.63 -106.14
CA SER A 50 10.03 -5.62 -105.08
C SER A 50 10.82 -6.18 -103.92
N HIS A 51 12.10 -6.01 -104.10
CA HIS A 51 12.96 -6.24 -102.94
C HIS A 51 12.78 -5.07 -102.04
N GLU A 52 11.83 -5.25 -101.08
CA GLU A 52 11.72 -4.24 -99.98
C GLU A 52 13.13 -4.12 -99.40
N PRO A 53 13.68 -2.92 -99.22
CA PRO A 53 14.99 -2.74 -98.71
C PRO A 53 15.03 -3.34 -97.29
N THR A 54 15.92 -4.29 -97.08
CA THR A 54 16.13 -4.89 -95.75
C THR A 54 16.66 -3.82 -94.85
N VAL A 55 15.82 -3.48 -93.85
CA VAL A 55 16.16 -2.51 -92.79
C VAL A 55 16.81 -3.26 -91.70
N THR A 56 17.92 -2.77 -91.20
CA THR A 56 18.62 -3.29 -90.05
C THR A 56 18.65 -2.23 -88.92
N TYR A 57 18.61 -2.69 -87.70
CA TYR A 57 18.56 -1.83 -86.53
C TYR A 57 19.79 -2.13 -85.62
N GLN A 58 20.35 -1.10 -84.98
CA GLN A 58 21.33 -1.24 -83.93
C GLN A 58 21.06 -0.24 -82.81
N TRP A 59 20.69 -0.74 -81.66
CA TRP A 59 20.51 0.11 -80.50
C TRP A 59 21.83 0.46 -79.87
N GLU A 60 21.93 1.69 -79.40
CA GLU A 60 23.07 2.26 -78.70
C GLU A 60 22.60 2.86 -77.38
N LYS A 61 23.51 2.77 -76.35
CA LYS A 61 23.33 3.34 -75.01
C LYS A 61 24.43 4.37 -74.76
N SER A 62 24.06 5.44 -74.09
CA SER A 62 24.96 6.43 -73.48
C SER A 62 24.70 6.50 -71.99
N ASP A 63 25.75 6.43 -71.16
CA ASP A 63 25.73 6.62 -69.72
C ASP A 63 26.29 8.00 -69.29
N ASP A 64 26.64 8.85 -70.25
CA ASP A 64 27.24 10.17 -70.06
C ASP A 64 26.40 11.31 -70.72
N ALA A 65 25.05 11.20 -70.65
CA ALA A 65 24.11 12.18 -71.18
C ALA A 65 24.28 12.47 -72.69
N GLY A 66 24.67 11.46 -73.48
CA GLY A 66 24.82 11.56 -74.94
C GLY A 66 26.19 11.95 -75.42
N GLY A 67 27.19 12.04 -74.50
CA GLY A 67 28.58 12.35 -74.86
C GLY A 67 29.25 11.25 -75.66
N ASN A 68 29.09 10.01 -75.20
CA ASN A 68 29.57 8.81 -75.87
C ASN A 68 28.46 7.77 -76.01
N TRP A 69 28.51 7.03 -77.13
CA TRP A 69 27.52 6.02 -77.48
C TRP A 69 28.17 4.67 -77.66
N SER A 70 27.70 3.66 -76.98
CA SER A 70 28.16 2.29 -77.06
C SER A 70 27.07 1.42 -77.72
N THR A 71 27.45 0.58 -78.70
CA THR A 71 26.52 -0.37 -79.32
C THR A 71 26.08 -1.44 -78.34
N LEU A 72 24.81 -1.74 -78.27
CA LEU A 72 24.28 -2.84 -77.51
C LEU A 72 24.33 -4.13 -78.30
N GLY A 73 25.20 -5.06 -77.89
CA GLY A 73 25.41 -6.33 -78.58
C GLY A 73 24.11 -7.14 -78.67
N GLY A 74 23.79 -7.53 -79.96
CA GLY A 74 22.56 -8.29 -80.22
C GLY A 74 21.24 -7.51 -80.23
N ALA A 75 21.27 -6.23 -80.01
CA ALA A 75 20.07 -5.37 -80.02
C ALA A 75 19.79 -4.87 -81.47
N THR A 76 19.38 -5.81 -82.31
CA THR A 76 19.22 -5.61 -83.74
C THR A 76 17.78 -5.69 -84.26
N SER A 77 16.81 -5.64 -83.36
CA SER A 77 15.37 -5.61 -83.68
C SER A 77 14.82 -4.18 -83.63
N ALA A 78 13.67 -3.95 -84.24
CA ALA A 78 12.97 -2.66 -84.21
C ALA A 78 12.59 -2.22 -82.76
N SER A 79 12.66 -3.17 -81.81
CA SER A 79 12.48 -2.89 -80.35
C SER A 79 13.65 -3.43 -79.56
N TYR A 80 13.97 -2.74 -78.48
CA TYR A 80 14.96 -3.18 -77.51
C TYR A 80 14.36 -3.19 -76.14
N THR A 81 14.52 -4.28 -75.41
CA THR A 81 14.14 -4.39 -74.01
C THR A 81 15.42 -4.48 -73.16
N THR A 82 15.54 -3.62 -72.17
CA THR A 82 16.67 -3.61 -71.23
C THR A 82 16.67 -4.87 -70.39
N SER A 83 17.81 -5.19 -69.81
CA SER A 83 17.90 -6.05 -68.66
C SER A 83 17.17 -5.41 -67.47
N THR A 84 17.07 -6.12 -66.33
CA THR A 84 16.54 -5.57 -65.06
C THR A 84 17.28 -4.29 -64.70
N LEU A 85 16.56 -3.22 -64.50
CA LEU A 85 17.06 -1.89 -64.24
C LEU A 85 17.42 -1.68 -62.80
N THR A 86 18.54 -0.98 -62.55
CA THR A 86 18.95 -0.50 -61.26
C THR A 86 19.12 1.02 -61.27
N TYR A 87 18.68 1.72 -60.24
CA TYR A 87 18.77 3.18 -60.15
C TYR A 87 20.23 3.66 -60.30
N THR A 88 21.17 2.96 -59.66
CA THR A 88 22.60 3.37 -59.61
C THR A 88 23.28 3.31 -60.98
N ASN A 89 22.89 2.33 -61.82
CA ASN A 89 23.59 2.07 -63.05
C ASN A 89 22.86 2.54 -64.31
N ASP A 90 21.51 2.68 -64.18
CA ASP A 90 20.68 2.84 -65.38
C ASP A 90 19.87 4.15 -65.38
N ASN A 91 19.83 4.87 -64.23
CA ASN A 91 19.09 6.14 -64.18
C ASN A 91 19.83 7.25 -64.94
N ALA A 92 19.13 7.94 -65.80
CA ALA A 92 19.63 8.97 -66.72
C ALA A 92 20.38 8.45 -67.96
N ASP A 93 20.46 7.12 -68.14
CA ASP A 93 20.96 6.56 -69.39
C ASP A 93 20.11 6.99 -70.59
N GLN A 94 20.78 7.15 -71.69
CA GLN A 94 20.09 7.49 -72.94
C GLN A 94 20.19 6.33 -73.94
N TYR A 95 19.15 6.13 -74.69
CA TYR A 95 19.01 5.10 -75.71
C TYR A 95 18.63 5.73 -77.04
N ARG A 96 19.26 5.28 -78.14
CA ARG A 96 18.92 5.61 -79.53
C ARG A 96 19.10 4.40 -80.40
N CYS A 97 18.47 4.43 -81.58
CA CYS A 97 18.60 3.37 -82.57
C CYS A 97 19.23 3.95 -83.87
N VAL A 98 20.26 3.27 -84.35
CA VAL A 98 20.84 3.49 -85.67
C VAL A 98 20.13 2.55 -86.66
N ILE A 99 19.51 3.08 -87.70
CA ILE A 99 18.69 2.37 -88.68
C ILE A 99 19.46 2.44 -90.02
N SER A 100 19.74 1.32 -90.59
CA SER A 100 20.45 1.19 -91.80
C SER A 100 19.59 0.41 -92.87
N ALA A 101 19.56 0.84 -94.06
CA ALA A 101 18.86 0.13 -95.20
C ALA A 101 19.88 -0.13 -96.35
N VAL A 102 19.78 -1.27 -96.99
CA VAL A 102 20.58 -1.54 -98.18
C VAL A 102 20.22 -0.53 -99.28
N GLY A 103 21.27 0.17 -99.80
CA GLY A 103 21.11 1.22 -100.77
C GLY A 103 20.87 2.64 -100.20
N ALA A 104 20.76 2.84 -98.92
CA ALA A 104 20.68 4.18 -98.33
C ALA A 104 22.09 4.84 -98.32
N ALA A 105 22.13 6.16 -98.55
CA ALA A 105 23.39 6.91 -98.58
C ALA A 105 24.12 7.01 -97.22
N ALA A 106 23.36 6.96 -96.11
CA ALA A 106 23.83 6.96 -94.71
C ALA A 106 22.81 6.34 -93.79
N PRO A 107 23.19 5.79 -92.62
CA PRO A 107 22.29 5.38 -91.55
C PRO A 107 21.53 6.58 -90.98
N ALA A 108 20.27 6.35 -90.62
CA ALA A 108 19.49 7.30 -89.82
C ALA A 108 19.53 7.00 -88.36
N THR A 109 19.66 7.98 -87.48
CA THR A 109 19.69 7.79 -86.05
C THR A 109 18.48 8.44 -85.40
N THR A 110 17.77 7.72 -84.56
CA THR A 110 16.63 8.30 -83.83
C THR A 110 17.09 9.33 -82.82
N ASN A 111 16.19 10.20 -82.35
CA ASN A 111 16.43 11.02 -81.22
C ASN A 111 16.74 10.12 -79.97
N ALA A 112 17.58 10.62 -79.11
CA ALA A 112 17.89 9.94 -77.84
C ALA A 112 16.72 10.07 -76.87
N VAL A 113 16.45 8.97 -76.15
CA VAL A 113 15.47 8.89 -75.07
C VAL A 113 16.16 8.69 -73.76
N THR A 114 15.90 9.54 -72.76
CA THR A 114 16.46 9.40 -71.45
C THR A 114 15.58 8.45 -70.62
N LEU A 115 16.22 7.43 -70.03
CA LEU A 115 15.59 6.51 -69.12
C LEU A 115 15.59 7.12 -67.73
N THR A 116 14.42 7.23 -67.07
CA THR A 116 14.31 7.60 -65.69
C THR A 116 13.96 6.34 -64.86
N VAL A 117 14.89 5.89 -64.02
CA VAL A 117 14.70 4.79 -63.08
C VAL A 117 14.39 5.37 -61.70
N GLN A 118 13.36 4.87 -61.04
CA GLN A 118 12.95 5.30 -59.70
C GLN A 118 13.18 4.17 -58.69
N ARG A 119 13.63 4.53 -57.50
CA ARG A 119 13.65 3.62 -56.35
C ARG A 119 12.24 3.49 -55.79
N THR A 120 11.92 2.28 -55.35
CA THR A 120 10.72 2.00 -54.59
C THR A 120 11.00 1.75 -53.13
N PHE A 121 10.13 2.14 -52.26
CA PHE A 121 10.21 1.88 -50.83
C PHE A 121 8.82 1.85 -50.21
N SER A 122 8.69 1.21 -49.04
CA SER A 122 7.42 1.11 -48.32
C SER A 122 7.64 1.05 -46.80
N ILE A 123 6.63 1.47 -46.05
CA ILE A 123 6.58 1.27 -44.61
C ILE A 123 5.96 -0.10 -44.36
N THR A 124 6.70 -0.99 -43.67
CA THR A 124 6.29 -2.36 -43.34
C THR A 124 5.73 -2.52 -41.94
N ALA A 125 6.09 -1.60 -41.02
CA ALA A 125 5.50 -1.51 -39.69
C ALA A 125 5.19 -0.05 -39.36
N GLN A 126 4.00 0.19 -38.88
CA GLN A 126 3.50 1.52 -38.45
C GLN A 126 3.84 1.80 -37.00
N PRO A 127 3.86 3.07 -36.55
CA PRO A 127 4.03 3.42 -35.14
C PRO A 127 2.94 2.79 -34.27
N SER A 128 3.31 2.32 -33.08
CA SER A 128 2.36 1.87 -32.05
C SER A 128 1.81 3.07 -31.25
N ASN A 129 0.81 2.79 -30.39
CA ASN A 129 0.24 3.75 -29.44
C ASN A 129 0.86 3.46 -28.05
N PRO A 130 1.96 4.10 -27.66
CA PRO A 130 2.57 3.87 -26.35
C PRO A 130 1.76 4.53 -25.24
N THR A 131 1.75 3.87 -24.07
CA THR A 131 1.31 4.45 -22.80
C THR A 131 2.51 4.56 -21.88
N ALA A 132 2.71 5.74 -21.28
CA ALA A 132 3.82 5.99 -20.36
C ALA A 132 3.33 6.83 -19.16
N ASN A 133 4.02 6.72 -18.03
CA ASN A 133 3.74 7.58 -16.89
C ASN A 133 4.36 8.97 -17.09
N GLU A 134 3.77 9.99 -16.55
CA GLU A 134 4.39 11.31 -16.37
C GLU A 134 5.77 11.16 -15.72
N GLY A 135 6.75 11.92 -16.20
CA GLY A 135 8.15 11.81 -15.78
C GLY A 135 8.96 10.72 -16.49
N ALA A 136 8.33 9.84 -17.28
CA ALA A 136 9.00 8.85 -18.11
C ALA A 136 9.18 9.35 -19.56
N THR A 137 9.66 8.49 -20.46
CA THR A 137 9.78 8.70 -21.91
C THR A 137 8.96 7.65 -22.65
N ALA A 138 8.54 7.97 -23.87
CA ALA A 138 7.88 7.04 -24.78
C ALA A 138 8.70 6.88 -26.07
N SER A 139 8.57 5.73 -26.75
CA SER A 139 9.28 5.50 -28.01
C SER A 139 8.30 5.10 -29.11
N PHE A 140 8.52 5.67 -30.29
CA PHE A 140 7.84 5.34 -31.53
C PHE A 140 8.85 4.75 -32.52
N SER A 141 8.42 3.82 -33.34
CA SER A 141 9.27 3.23 -34.36
C SER A 141 8.48 2.82 -35.59
N ILE A 142 9.15 2.85 -36.72
CA ILE A 142 8.65 2.30 -37.99
C ILE A 142 9.67 1.32 -38.56
N SER A 143 9.21 0.45 -39.43
CA SER A 143 10.08 -0.36 -40.27
C SER A 143 9.83 -0.05 -41.73
N THR A 144 10.89 -0.04 -42.55
CA THR A 144 10.79 0.25 -43.98
C THR A 144 11.57 -0.80 -44.77
N THR A 145 11.17 -0.99 -46.00
CA THR A 145 11.95 -1.71 -47.02
C THR A 145 12.15 -0.77 -48.22
N SER A 146 13.27 -0.95 -48.95
CA SER A 146 13.58 -0.24 -50.16
C SER A 146 14.19 -1.16 -51.20
N SER A 147 14.01 -0.87 -52.50
CA SER A 147 14.64 -1.60 -53.60
C SER A 147 16.16 -1.45 -53.57
N SER A 148 16.65 -0.25 -53.28
CA SER A 148 18.05 0.07 -53.03
C SER A 148 18.19 1.41 -52.30
N GLY A 149 19.37 1.70 -51.76
CA GLY A 149 19.62 2.93 -50.98
C GLY A 149 19.03 2.88 -49.58
N SER A 150 19.32 3.92 -48.81
CA SER A 150 18.85 4.07 -47.42
C SER A 150 17.80 5.13 -47.30
N PRO A 151 16.61 4.82 -46.81
CA PRO A 151 15.60 5.83 -46.50
C PRO A 151 16.09 6.80 -45.42
N THR A 152 15.60 8.03 -45.49
CA THR A 152 15.75 9.06 -44.45
C THR A 152 14.40 9.28 -43.77
N TYR A 153 14.42 9.70 -42.53
CA TYR A 153 13.27 9.79 -41.66
C TYR A 153 13.16 11.20 -41.10
N GLN A 154 11.94 11.67 -40.85
CA GLN A 154 11.65 12.86 -40.06
C GLN A 154 10.37 12.61 -39.29
N TRP A 155 10.48 12.55 -37.96
CA TRP A 155 9.31 12.49 -37.10
C TRP A 155 8.66 13.86 -36.96
N GLU A 156 7.35 13.85 -36.91
CA GLU A 156 6.51 15.04 -36.75
C GLU A 156 5.56 14.78 -35.54
N ARG A 157 5.30 15.83 -34.75
CA ARG A 157 4.36 15.85 -33.63
C ARG A 157 3.15 16.71 -33.97
N SER A 158 1.98 16.32 -33.49
CA SER A 158 0.76 17.09 -33.44
C SER A 158 0.22 17.10 -32.02
N ASP A 159 -0.07 18.28 -31.47
CA ASP A 159 -0.73 18.55 -30.18
C ASP A 159 -2.18 19.06 -30.36
N ASP A 160 -2.72 18.97 -31.58
CA ASP A 160 -4.05 19.44 -31.97
C ASP A 160 -4.92 18.34 -32.60
N ASN A 161 -4.80 17.13 -32.05
CA ASN A 161 -5.55 15.96 -32.47
C ASN A 161 -5.29 15.54 -33.95
N GLY A 162 -4.09 15.83 -34.48
CA GLY A 162 -3.69 15.47 -35.83
C GLY A 162 -4.08 16.47 -36.92
N SER A 163 -4.53 17.66 -36.53
CA SER A 163 -4.90 18.71 -37.50
C SER A 163 -3.65 19.33 -38.13
N ASN A 164 -2.63 19.59 -37.35
CA ASN A 164 -1.34 20.10 -37.81
C ASN A 164 -0.19 19.23 -37.24
N TYR A 165 0.85 19.03 -38.09
CA TYR A 165 2.06 18.31 -37.69
C TYR A 165 3.26 19.18 -37.91
N VAL A 166 4.11 19.26 -36.86
CA VAL A 166 5.36 20.02 -36.83
C VAL A 166 6.54 19.07 -36.72
N PRO A 167 7.60 19.26 -37.55
CA PRO A 167 8.79 18.44 -37.44
C PRO A 167 9.46 18.52 -36.07
N VAL A 168 9.76 17.37 -35.51
CA VAL A 168 10.53 17.24 -34.26
C VAL A 168 12.01 17.38 -34.61
N SER A 169 12.65 18.42 -34.08
CA SER A 169 14.06 18.72 -34.38
C SER A 169 14.98 17.56 -34.01
N GLY A 170 15.81 17.10 -34.96
CA GLY A 170 16.79 16.02 -34.76
C GLY A 170 16.19 14.60 -34.74
N ALA A 171 14.89 14.44 -34.89
CA ALA A 171 14.23 13.13 -34.91
C ALA A 171 14.31 12.49 -36.32
N THR A 172 15.49 12.08 -36.73
CA THR A 172 15.81 11.62 -38.08
C THR A 172 16.17 10.12 -38.18
N ASN A 173 15.89 9.33 -37.17
CA ASN A 173 16.07 7.89 -37.18
C ASN A 173 14.74 7.16 -37.37
N ALA A 174 14.80 5.86 -37.70
CA ALA A 174 13.58 5.01 -37.80
C ALA A 174 12.82 4.89 -36.46
N SER A 175 13.45 5.22 -35.35
CA SER A 175 12.85 5.32 -34.02
C SER A 175 13.02 6.74 -33.44
N TYR A 176 12.05 7.18 -32.68
CA TYR A 176 12.06 8.43 -31.92
C TYR A 176 11.68 8.14 -30.48
N THR A 177 12.44 8.72 -29.53
CA THR A 177 12.10 8.69 -28.11
C THR A 177 11.83 10.11 -27.65
N THR A 178 10.71 10.31 -26.95
CA THR A 178 10.29 11.62 -26.44
C THR A 178 11.25 12.10 -25.35
N PRO A 179 11.33 13.41 -25.07
CA PRO A 179 11.80 13.93 -23.81
C PRO A 179 10.97 13.38 -22.63
N THR A 180 11.36 13.75 -21.42
CA THR A 180 10.56 13.49 -20.20
C THR A 180 9.16 14.08 -20.36
N LEU A 181 8.16 13.21 -20.18
CA LEU A 181 6.75 13.54 -20.45
C LEU A 181 6.11 14.32 -19.29
N VAL A 182 5.27 15.26 -19.64
CA VAL A 182 4.40 16.03 -18.74
C VAL A 182 2.95 15.82 -19.19
N HIS A 183 2.11 15.23 -18.35
CA HIS A 183 0.73 14.88 -18.71
C HIS A 183 -0.02 16.07 -19.35
N ALA A 184 0.03 17.25 -18.73
CA ALA A 184 -0.70 18.44 -19.19
C ALA A 184 -0.30 18.93 -20.60
N ASN A 185 0.88 18.53 -21.10
CA ASN A 185 1.44 19.03 -22.35
C ASN A 185 1.56 17.97 -23.44
N ASP A 186 1.67 16.69 -23.05
CA ASP A 186 2.06 15.64 -23.96
C ASP A 186 1.02 14.52 -24.09
N ASP A 187 -0.02 14.50 -23.22
CA ASP A 187 -1.10 13.52 -23.34
C ASP A 187 -1.94 13.78 -24.60
N GLU A 188 -2.33 12.70 -25.27
CA GLU A 188 -3.03 12.70 -26.56
C GLU A 188 -2.25 13.24 -27.76
N ASP A 189 -0.94 13.53 -27.59
CA ASP A 189 -0.06 13.86 -28.72
C ASP A 189 -0.02 12.73 -29.76
N ARG A 190 0.12 13.14 -31.02
CA ARG A 190 0.27 12.21 -32.12
C ARG A 190 1.58 12.39 -32.83
N TYR A 191 2.23 11.27 -33.08
CA TYR A 191 3.53 11.23 -33.76
C TYR A 191 3.44 10.42 -35.05
N ARG A 192 3.97 10.96 -36.16
CA ARG A 192 4.10 10.27 -37.43
C ARG A 192 5.48 10.46 -37.99
N CYS A 193 5.87 9.61 -38.94
CA CYS A 193 7.17 9.71 -39.59
C CYS A 193 6.99 9.92 -41.09
N VAL A 194 7.61 10.97 -41.62
CA VAL A 194 7.80 11.18 -43.02
C VAL A 194 9.07 10.48 -43.44
N VAL A 195 8.96 9.59 -44.43
CA VAL A 195 10.07 8.80 -44.99
C VAL A 195 10.34 9.25 -46.39
N SER A 196 11.60 9.50 -46.70
CA SER A 196 12.05 9.91 -48.03
C SER A 196 13.20 9.02 -48.50
N LEU A 197 13.28 8.80 -49.80
CA LEU A 197 14.35 8.07 -50.43
C LEU A 197 14.83 8.82 -51.70
N VAL A 198 16.13 9.08 -51.76
CA VAL A 198 16.70 9.73 -52.94
C VAL A 198 16.50 8.84 -54.16
N GLY A 199 15.92 9.38 -55.21
CA GLY A 199 15.57 8.65 -56.41
C GLY A 199 14.20 7.99 -56.41
N ALA A 200 13.41 8.14 -55.39
CA ALA A 200 11.99 7.77 -55.37
C ALA A 200 11.10 8.89 -55.93
N ALA A 201 9.89 8.54 -56.36
CA ALA A 201 8.93 9.50 -56.94
C ALA A 201 8.43 10.53 -55.93
N ALA A 202 8.23 10.11 -54.66
CA ALA A 202 7.73 10.95 -53.58
C ALA A 202 8.09 10.38 -52.21
N SER A 203 8.01 11.19 -51.16
CA SER A 203 8.02 10.73 -49.77
C SER A 203 6.70 10.05 -49.41
N ILE A 204 6.73 9.16 -48.43
CA ILE A 204 5.56 8.53 -47.84
C ILE A 204 5.48 8.87 -46.35
N THR A 205 4.28 8.98 -45.83
CA THR A 205 4.04 9.32 -44.42
C THR A 205 3.41 8.11 -43.73
N SER A 206 3.85 7.80 -42.53
CA SER A 206 3.24 6.76 -41.71
C SER A 206 1.86 7.15 -41.21
N ASN A 207 1.11 6.18 -40.70
CA ASN A 207 0.03 6.46 -39.76
C ASN A 207 0.62 7.19 -38.53
N HIS A 208 -0.22 7.81 -37.73
CA HIS A 208 0.22 8.34 -36.44
C HIS A 208 0.12 7.28 -35.34
N GLY A 209 1.03 7.34 -34.38
CA GLY A 209 0.89 6.72 -33.08
C GLY A 209 0.36 7.74 -32.07
N LEU A 210 -0.65 7.36 -31.30
CA LEU A 210 -1.21 8.17 -30.22
C LEU A 210 -0.42 7.91 -28.94
N LEU A 211 0.06 8.96 -28.29
CA LEU A 211 0.68 8.90 -26.98
C LEU A 211 -0.38 9.03 -25.88
N THR A 212 -0.36 8.14 -24.90
CA THR A 212 -1.12 8.27 -23.66
C THR A 212 -0.16 8.49 -22.51
N VAL A 213 -0.28 9.61 -21.81
CA VAL A 213 0.53 9.92 -20.63
C VAL A 213 -0.34 9.80 -19.39
N LEU A 214 0.01 8.88 -18.50
CA LEU A 214 -0.70 8.68 -17.24
C LEU A 214 -0.10 9.55 -16.13
N ARG A 215 -0.93 10.17 -15.32
CA ARG A 215 -0.53 10.83 -14.08
C ARG A 215 0.03 9.84 -13.08
N VAL A 216 0.86 10.31 -12.16
CA VAL A 216 1.47 9.48 -11.14
C VAL A 216 0.89 9.79 -9.76
N ILE A 217 0.27 8.79 -9.14
CA ILE A 217 -0.11 8.86 -7.73
C ILE A 217 1.10 8.43 -6.90
N SER A 218 1.53 9.29 -5.97
CA SER A 218 2.61 9.00 -5.02
C SER A 218 2.08 8.96 -3.59
N ILE A 219 2.45 7.94 -2.82
CA ILE A 219 2.13 7.82 -1.40
C ILE A 219 3.36 8.25 -0.60
N SER A 220 3.24 9.34 0.16
CA SER A 220 4.31 9.85 1.02
C SER A 220 4.23 9.31 2.46
N GLN A 221 3.04 8.87 2.91
CA GLN A 221 2.86 8.23 4.21
C GLN A 221 1.89 7.06 4.09
N GLN A 222 2.37 5.89 4.46
CA GLN A 222 1.58 4.65 4.49
C GLN A 222 0.75 4.55 5.77
N PRO A 223 -0.37 3.83 5.76
CA PRO A 223 -1.10 3.48 6.98
C PRO A 223 -0.20 2.68 7.92
N VAL A 224 -0.32 2.93 9.23
CA VAL A 224 0.48 2.27 10.27
C VAL A 224 -0.37 1.30 11.08
N ASN A 225 0.26 0.24 11.59
CA ASN A 225 -0.38 -0.70 12.50
C ASN A 225 -0.85 0.04 13.75
N THR A 226 -2.05 -0.25 14.20
CA THR A 226 -2.71 0.45 15.32
C THR A 226 -3.27 -0.57 16.30
N GLY A 227 -2.91 -0.43 17.59
CA GLY A 227 -3.51 -1.18 18.68
C GLY A 227 -4.61 -0.35 19.33
N VAL A 228 -5.76 -0.95 19.59
CA VAL A 228 -6.88 -0.34 20.34
C VAL A 228 -7.43 -1.33 21.34
N ILE A 229 -8.12 -0.82 22.37
CA ILE A 229 -8.85 -1.64 23.33
C ILE A 229 -10.26 -1.91 22.76
N GLU A 230 -10.85 -3.05 23.09
CA GLU A 230 -12.22 -3.38 22.76
C GLU A 230 -13.18 -2.23 23.06
N GLY A 231 -14.13 -2.00 22.18
CA GLY A 231 -15.06 -0.88 22.27
C GLY A 231 -14.52 0.45 21.77
N GLN A 232 -13.22 0.58 21.53
CA GLN A 232 -12.63 1.78 20.95
C GLN A 232 -12.59 1.71 19.42
N THR A 233 -12.34 2.84 18.78
CA THR A 233 -12.19 2.95 17.34
C THR A 233 -10.72 3.11 16.96
N ALA A 234 -10.30 2.55 15.83
CA ALA A 234 -8.98 2.77 15.25
C ALA A 234 -9.09 3.76 14.08
N THR A 235 -8.20 4.74 14.01
CA THR A 235 -8.11 5.65 12.86
C THR A 235 -6.84 5.33 12.07
N LEU A 236 -7.02 5.02 10.79
CA LEU A 236 -5.97 4.77 9.81
C LEU A 236 -5.92 5.95 8.84
N SER A 237 -4.74 6.38 8.45
CA SER A 237 -4.55 7.51 7.54
C SER A 237 -3.47 7.23 6.53
N ILE A 238 -3.59 7.88 5.37
CA ILE A 238 -2.64 7.84 4.27
C ILE A 238 -2.41 9.26 3.75
N THR A 239 -1.18 9.59 3.39
CA THR A 239 -0.88 10.85 2.69
C THR A 239 -0.39 10.52 1.29
N ALA A 240 -1.08 11.05 0.30
CA ALA A 240 -0.76 10.83 -1.10
C ALA A 240 -0.95 12.12 -1.91
N ALA A 241 -0.29 12.20 -3.04
CA ALA A 241 -0.39 13.31 -3.98
C ALA A 241 -0.49 12.80 -5.41
N ILE A 242 -1.14 13.58 -6.27
CA ILE A 242 -1.20 13.45 -7.72
C ILE A 242 -0.98 14.84 -8.33
N THR A 243 -0.39 14.92 -9.50
CA THR A 243 -0.15 16.19 -10.19
C THR A 243 -1.46 16.76 -10.72
N SER A 244 -1.87 17.94 -10.23
CA SER A 244 -2.96 18.76 -10.76
C SER A 244 -4.33 18.08 -10.90
N ASP A 245 -4.67 17.13 -10.00
CA ASP A 245 -5.98 16.46 -10.01
C ASP A 245 -6.35 15.91 -8.62
N ILE A 246 -7.48 15.20 -8.54
CA ILE A 246 -8.06 14.67 -7.31
C ILE A 246 -7.87 13.14 -7.26
N ILE A 247 -7.42 12.64 -6.10
CA ILE A 247 -7.33 11.22 -5.82
C ILE A 247 -8.67 10.72 -5.27
N ALA A 248 -9.18 9.67 -5.85
CA ALA A 248 -10.26 8.87 -5.26
C ALA A 248 -9.66 7.82 -4.33
N TYR A 249 -10.17 7.74 -3.10
CA TYR A 249 -9.75 6.78 -2.09
C TYR A 249 -10.82 5.70 -1.91
N GLN A 250 -10.40 4.48 -1.68
CA GLN A 250 -11.27 3.39 -1.26
C GLN A 250 -10.52 2.49 -0.27
N TRP A 251 -10.93 2.52 1.00
CA TRP A 251 -10.41 1.59 1.99
C TRP A 251 -10.98 0.20 1.79
N GLN A 252 -10.13 -0.78 1.99
CA GLN A 252 -10.46 -2.21 1.92
C GLN A 252 -10.05 -2.88 3.23
N LYS A 253 -10.83 -3.89 3.60
CA LYS A 253 -10.62 -4.72 4.79
C LYS A 253 -10.37 -6.16 4.38
N SER A 254 -9.46 -6.82 5.09
CA SER A 254 -9.25 -8.26 5.07
C SER A 254 -9.38 -8.83 6.48
N VAL A 255 -10.02 -10.00 6.58
CA VAL A 255 -10.19 -10.76 7.83
C VAL A 255 -9.54 -12.14 7.75
N ASP A 256 -8.73 -12.38 6.73
CA ASP A 256 -8.12 -13.68 6.41
C ASP A 256 -6.61 -13.55 6.11
N ALA A 257 -5.92 -12.72 6.87
CA ALA A 257 -4.49 -12.46 6.75
C ALA A 257 -4.07 -11.97 5.35
N ALA A 258 -4.85 -11.06 4.77
CA ALA A 258 -4.65 -10.44 3.45
C ALA A 258 -4.90 -11.36 2.25
N ALA A 259 -5.53 -12.54 2.43
CA ALA A 259 -5.87 -13.43 1.32
C ALA A 259 -6.98 -12.83 0.44
N ASN A 260 -7.98 -12.22 1.05
CA ASN A 260 -9.08 -11.56 0.35
C ASN A 260 -9.33 -10.16 0.89
N TRP A 261 -9.69 -9.24 -0.02
CA TRP A 261 -9.94 -7.84 0.31
C TRP A 261 -11.35 -7.42 -0.12
N THR A 262 -12.08 -6.80 0.78
CA THR A 262 -13.43 -6.28 0.53
C THR A 262 -13.46 -4.77 0.74
N ASN A 263 -14.20 -4.05 -0.10
CA ASN A 263 -14.37 -2.61 0.07
C ASN A 263 -15.14 -2.30 1.35
N VAL A 264 -14.64 -1.32 2.11
CA VAL A 264 -15.36 -0.75 3.24
C VAL A 264 -16.30 0.32 2.70
N ASN A 265 -17.59 0.08 2.86
CA ASN A 265 -18.61 0.98 2.31
C ASN A 265 -18.50 2.40 2.92
N GLY A 266 -18.48 3.41 2.07
CA GLY A 266 -18.40 4.82 2.49
C GLY A 266 -17.01 5.29 2.97
N ALA A 267 -15.98 4.43 2.95
CA ALA A 267 -14.63 4.78 3.34
C ALA A 267 -13.81 5.34 2.16
N ASN A 268 -14.12 6.59 1.77
CA ASN A 268 -13.64 7.23 0.53
C ASN A 268 -12.74 8.46 0.80
N SER A 269 -12.17 8.55 1.98
CA SER A 269 -11.30 9.67 2.38
C SER A 269 -9.86 9.20 2.62
N SER A 270 -8.91 10.13 2.73
CA SER A 270 -7.53 9.84 3.10
C SER A 270 -7.37 9.27 4.51
N SER A 271 -8.43 9.26 5.32
CA SER A 271 -8.49 8.61 6.62
C SER A 271 -9.74 7.74 6.72
N TYR A 272 -9.63 6.66 7.47
CA TYR A 272 -10.73 5.78 7.82
C TYR A 272 -10.71 5.49 9.31
N THR A 273 -11.86 5.63 9.97
CA THR A 273 -12.04 5.26 11.36
C THR A 273 -12.95 4.04 11.43
N THR A 274 -12.48 2.98 12.09
CA THR A 274 -13.27 1.75 12.26
C THR A 274 -14.49 2.02 13.11
N PRO A 275 -15.55 1.23 13.00
CA PRO A 275 -16.55 1.12 14.07
C PRO A 275 -15.89 0.73 15.39
N ALA A 276 -16.63 0.83 16.51
CA ALA A 276 -16.17 0.28 17.78
C ALA A 276 -15.78 -1.18 17.60
N THR A 277 -14.56 -1.51 18.04
CA THR A 277 -13.96 -2.82 17.83
C THR A 277 -14.47 -3.85 18.83
N THR A 278 -14.50 -5.11 18.46
CA THR A 278 -14.88 -6.23 19.33
C THR A 278 -13.72 -7.21 19.47
N PHE A 279 -13.57 -7.79 20.66
CA PHE A 279 -12.61 -8.85 20.95
C PHE A 279 -13.32 -10.21 21.05
N PRO A 280 -12.73 -11.35 20.65
CA PRO A 280 -11.45 -11.46 19.95
C PRO A 280 -11.57 -11.20 18.44
N THR A 281 -10.64 -10.46 17.86
CA THR A 281 -10.47 -10.42 16.42
C THR A 281 -9.49 -11.51 16.00
N THR A 282 -9.97 -12.67 15.64
CA THR A 282 -9.14 -13.73 15.08
C THR A 282 -9.71 -14.17 13.74
N PRO A 283 -8.97 -13.97 12.66
CA PRO A 283 -7.66 -13.32 12.54
C PRO A 283 -7.70 -11.80 12.68
N SER A 284 -6.56 -11.18 12.99
CA SER A 284 -6.43 -9.71 13.07
C SER A 284 -6.89 -9.04 11.79
N GLU A 285 -7.70 -8.00 11.92
CA GLU A 285 -8.20 -7.26 10.78
C GLU A 285 -7.09 -6.42 10.14
N GLN A 286 -6.98 -6.51 8.83
CA GLN A 286 -6.04 -5.70 8.06
C GLN A 286 -6.79 -4.74 7.14
N PHE A 287 -6.21 -3.57 6.96
CA PHE A 287 -6.78 -2.52 6.13
C PHE A 287 -5.73 -1.97 5.16
N ARG A 288 -6.15 -1.68 3.95
CA ARG A 288 -5.36 -0.97 2.95
C ARG A 288 -6.23 0.05 2.23
N CYS A 289 -5.60 1.02 1.60
CA CYS A 289 -6.30 2.00 0.77
C CYS A 289 -5.91 1.84 -0.70
N VAL A 290 -6.90 1.76 -1.56
CA VAL A 290 -6.76 1.82 -3.01
C VAL A 290 -6.97 3.25 -3.45
N LEU A 291 -6.00 3.80 -4.16
CA LEU A 291 -5.99 5.16 -4.68
C LEU A 291 -6.13 5.09 -6.20
N SER A 292 -7.08 5.81 -6.75
CA SER A 292 -7.35 5.80 -8.18
C SER A 292 -7.66 7.21 -8.71
N ASN A 293 -7.44 7.35 -10.01
CA ASN A 293 -7.82 8.48 -10.80
C ASN A 293 -8.02 7.99 -12.24
N SER A 294 -8.88 8.62 -13.03
CA SER A 294 -9.19 8.18 -14.41
C SER A 294 -7.98 8.20 -15.34
N GLU A 295 -7.02 9.09 -15.07
CA GLU A 295 -5.83 9.37 -15.88
C GLU A 295 -4.54 8.89 -15.19
N ALA A 296 -4.63 8.01 -14.18
CA ALA A 296 -3.49 7.48 -13.45
C ALA A 296 -3.58 5.98 -13.27
N THR A 297 -2.42 5.34 -13.16
CA THR A 297 -2.37 3.94 -12.71
C THR A 297 -2.82 3.86 -11.26
N THR A 298 -3.74 2.94 -10.96
CA THR A 298 -4.20 2.67 -9.60
C THR A 298 -3.04 2.24 -8.71
N VAL A 299 -2.94 2.84 -7.52
CA VAL A 299 -1.92 2.54 -6.50
C VAL A 299 -2.60 2.02 -5.25
N THR A 300 -2.02 0.99 -4.65
CA THR A 300 -2.54 0.42 -3.39
C THR A 300 -1.51 0.59 -2.29
N SER A 301 -1.94 1.04 -1.12
CA SER A 301 -1.07 1.17 0.05
C SER A 301 -0.60 -0.18 0.58
N THR A 302 0.42 -0.16 1.43
CA THR A 302 0.70 -1.30 2.32
C THR A 302 -0.49 -1.56 3.24
N ALA A 303 -0.62 -2.80 3.70
CA ALA A 303 -1.63 -3.15 4.68
C ALA A 303 -1.20 -2.70 6.09
N ALA A 304 -2.14 -2.16 6.85
CA ALA A 304 -1.99 -1.90 8.28
C ALA A 304 -2.89 -2.84 9.07
N THR A 305 -2.35 -3.41 10.14
CA THR A 305 -3.07 -4.30 11.05
C THR A 305 -3.69 -3.50 12.18
N VAL A 306 -4.98 -3.71 12.42
CA VAL A 306 -5.65 -3.26 13.64
C VAL A 306 -5.67 -4.42 14.62
N THR A 307 -4.94 -4.26 15.73
CA THR A 307 -4.93 -5.21 16.83
C THR A 307 -5.89 -4.72 17.89
N VAL A 308 -6.91 -5.51 18.18
CA VAL A 308 -7.84 -5.24 19.27
C VAL A 308 -7.35 -5.99 20.50
N ASN A 309 -6.98 -5.25 21.51
CA ASN A 309 -6.70 -5.79 22.83
C ASN A 309 -8.02 -5.89 23.58
N GLU A 310 -8.18 -6.95 24.37
CA GLU A 310 -9.33 -7.06 25.24
C GLU A 310 -9.46 -5.79 26.09
N SER A 311 -10.68 -5.31 26.32
CA SER A 311 -10.90 -4.31 27.35
C SER A 311 -10.57 -5.02 28.66
N GLU A 312 -9.41 -4.67 29.24
CA GLU A 312 -8.97 -5.32 30.46
C GLU A 312 -10.08 -5.26 31.50
N PHE A 313 -10.71 -6.37 31.68
CA PHE A 313 -11.47 -6.63 32.86
C PHE A 313 -10.47 -7.09 33.92
N VAL A 314 -9.86 -6.15 34.61
CA VAL A 314 -9.37 -6.46 35.94
C VAL A 314 -10.60 -6.71 36.76
N SER A 315 -10.95 -7.96 36.97
CA SER A 315 -12.05 -8.29 37.87
C SER A 315 -11.66 -7.75 39.25
N GLY A 316 -12.46 -6.84 39.76
CA GLY A 316 -12.32 -6.41 41.13
C GLY A 316 -12.32 -7.64 42.04
N PRO A 317 -11.70 -7.57 43.22
CA PRO A 317 -11.65 -8.72 44.12
C PRO A 317 -13.04 -9.27 44.35
N ALA A 318 -13.25 -10.53 44.04
CA ALA A 318 -14.52 -11.21 44.23
C ALA A 318 -14.94 -11.26 45.71
N THR A 319 -13.98 -11.13 46.63
CA THR A 319 -14.21 -11.13 48.06
C THR A 319 -13.29 -10.13 48.75
N VAL A 320 -13.86 -9.21 49.52
CA VAL A 320 -13.14 -8.46 50.54
C VAL A 320 -13.54 -9.08 51.84
N THR A 321 -12.61 -9.77 52.50
CA THR A 321 -12.83 -10.33 53.84
C THR A 321 -12.14 -9.43 54.85
N PRO A 322 -12.89 -8.71 55.63
CA PRO A 322 -12.38 -8.30 56.91
C PRO A 322 -12.09 -9.60 57.72
N PHE A 323 -10.86 -9.70 58.17
CA PHE A 323 -10.49 -10.83 58.99
C PHE A 323 -11.39 -10.86 60.20
N ILE A 324 -12.21 -11.81 60.49
CA ILE A 324 -12.41 -12.64 61.42
C ILE A 324 -13.60 -13.18 61.89
N ASP A 325 -13.62 -14.16 62.54
CA ASP A 325 -14.61 -14.85 63.38
C ASP A 325 -15.98 -15.08 62.77
N THR A 326 -16.49 -16.25 62.88
CA THR A 326 -17.75 -16.80 62.41
C THR A 326 -19.00 -16.05 62.88
N ASP A 327 -18.84 -14.85 63.45
CA ASP A 327 -19.97 -14.03 63.88
C ASP A 327 -20.50 -13.12 62.77
N THR A 328 -21.77 -13.27 62.47
CA THR A 328 -22.51 -12.54 61.42
C THR A 328 -22.68 -11.06 61.71
N THR A 329 -22.25 -10.52 62.83
CA THR A 329 -22.35 -9.11 63.19
C THR A 329 -21.20 -8.24 62.72
N LYS A 330 -20.17 -8.83 62.13
CA LYS A 330 -19.03 -8.12 61.47
C LYS A 330 -18.50 -6.90 62.24
N THR A 331 -18.27 -7.07 63.53
CA THR A 331 -17.58 -6.07 64.35
C THR A 331 -16.05 -6.26 64.22
N LEU A 332 -15.37 -5.27 63.67
CA LEU A 332 -13.96 -5.32 63.39
C LEU A 332 -13.19 -4.39 64.32
N SER A 333 -11.92 -4.75 64.62
CA SER A 333 -10.97 -3.82 65.23
C SER A 333 -10.97 -2.48 64.50
N ARG A 334 -10.64 -1.39 65.19
CA ARG A 334 -10.41 -0.09 64.52
C ARG A 334 -9.16 -0.10 63.63
N ARG A 335 -8.40 -1.18 63.63
CA ARG A 335 -7.28 -1.45 62.68
C ARG A 335 -7.48 -2.78 61.98
N PRO A 336 -8.61 -2.93 61.27
CA PRO A 336 -8.83 -4.20 60.60
C PRO A 336 -7.79 -4.44 59.52
N VAL A 337 -7.42 -5.70 59.31
CA VAL A 337 -6.74 -6.17 58.14
C VAL A 337 -7.81 -6.50 57.10
N ILE A 338 -7.77 -5.80 55.98
CA ILE A 338 -8.66 -6.05 54.87
C ILE A 338 -7.90 -6.85 53.83
N THR A 339 -8.45 -7.95 53.38
CA THR A 339 -7.84 -8.81 52.38
C THR A 339 -8.72 -8.91 51.15
N THR A 340 -8.11 -9.10 50.00
CA THR A 340 -8.81 -9.31 48.75
C THR A 340 -8.50 -10.69 48.18
N SER A 341 -9.31 -11.19 47.27
CA SER A 341 -8.91 -12.31 46.40
C SER A 341 -7.66 -11.94 45.60
N ALA A 342 -6.98 -12.95 45.07
CA ALA A 342 -5.87 -12.72 44.15
C ALA A 342 -6.32 -11.87 42.94
N PHE A 343 -5.38 -11.11 42.43
CA PHE A 343 -5.57 -10.42 41.15
C PHE A 343 -5.77 -11.44 40.03
N VAL A 344 -6.82 -11.26 39.26
CA VAL A 344 -7.11 -12.06 38.07
C VAL A 344 -7.24 -11.11 36.90
N SER A 345 -6.45 -11.35 35.87
CA SER A 345 -6.58 -10.70 34.57
C SER A 345 -6.77 -11.78 33.51
N GLU A 346 -7.64 -11.54 32.58
CA GLU A 346 -7.82 -12.41 31.40
C GLU A 346 -6.70 -12.19 30.39
N TYR A 347 -5.92 -11.12 30.57
CA TYR A 347 -4.78 -10.81 29.70
C TYR A 347 -3.52 -11.60 30.13
N ALA A 348 -3.06 -12.50 29.24
CA ALA A 348 -1.85 -13.28 29.48
C ALA A 348 -0.63 -12.36 29.63
N GLY A 349 -0.04 -12.35 30.84
CA GLY A 349 1.13 -11.52 31.15
C GLY A 349 0.80 -10.22 31.89
N SER A 350 -0.46 -9.91 32.18
CA SER A 350 -0.83 -8.82 33.07
C SER A 350 -0.48 -9.18 34.52
N THR A 351 0.18 -8.26 35.20
CA THR A 351 0.60 -8.41 36.60
C THR A 351 -0.03 -7.32 37.46
N HIS A 352 -0.34 -7.69 38.72
CA HIS A 352 -0.90 -6.76 39.69
C HIS A 352 0.14 -5.70 40.06
N ALA A 353 -0.09 -4.45 39.72
CA ALA A 353 0.84 -3.36 39.97
C ALA A 353 0.50 -2.57 41.24
N SER A 354 -0.80 -2.31 41.47
CA SER A 354 -1.25 -1.55 42.65
C SER A 354 -2.71 -1.81 42.97
N THR A 355 -3.09 -1.47 44.20
CA THR A 355 -4.45 -1.58 44.71
C THR A 355 -4.92 -0.25 45.27
N PHE A 356 -6.14 0.11 45.00
CA PHE A 356 -6.80 1.29 45.55
C PHE A 356 -7.79 0.86 46.62
N TRP A 357 -7.50 1.21 47.88
CA TRP A 357 -8.32 0.93 49.02
C TRP A 357 -9.13 2.17 49.39
N ARG A 358 -10.45 2.04 49.51
CA ARG A 358 -11.34 3.13 49.86
C ARG A 358 -12.26 2.72 51.01
N ILE A 359 -12.27 3.54 52.07
CA ILE A 359 -13.17 3.35 53.21
C ILE A 359 -14.00 4.60 53.39
N ARG A 360 -15.30 4.41 53.51
CA ARG A 360 -16.27 5.49 53.72
C ARG A 360 -17.09 5.22 54.95
N ARG A 361 -17.46 6.27 55.69
CA ARG A 361 -18.44 6.19 56.77
C ARG A 361 -19.83 6.07 56.17
N VAL A 362 -20.61 5.10 56.62
CA VAL A 362 -21.95 4.85 56.04
C VAL A 362 -22.94 5.96 56.35
N ALA A 363 -22.88 6.54 57.54
CA ALA A 363 -23.83 7.52 58.02
C ALA A 363 -23.92 8.81 57.19
N ASP A 364 -22.80 9.27 56.67
CA ASP A 364 -22.65 10.53 55.92
C ASP A 364 -21.92 10.38 54.58
N ASN A 365 -21.57 9.17 54.22
CA ASN A 365 -20.83 8.84 53.02
C ASN A 365 -19.45 9.54 52.90
N VAL A 366 -18.88 9.99 54.02
CA VAL A 366 -17.59 10.65 54.05
C VAL A 366 -16.48 9.61 53.83
N THR A 367 -15.56 9.87 52.89
CA THR A 367 -14.38 9.07 52.69
C THR A 367 -13.39 9.36 53.81
N VAL A 368 -13.09 8.35 54.65
CA VAL A 368 -12.18 8.47 55.78
C VAL A 368 -10.77 7.96 55.41
N TYR A 369 -10.69 7.13 54.39
CA TYR A 369 -9.43 6.64 53.81
C TYR A 369 -9.59 6.38 52.33
N ASP A 370 -8.63 6.84 51.54
CA ASP A 370 -8.59 6.59 50.08
C ASP A 370 -7.13 6.64 49.60
N THR A 371 -6.61 5.52 49.16
CA THR A 371 -5.26 5.48 48.57
C THR A 371 -5.13 6.26 47.28
N ALA A 372 -6.23 6.47 46.54
CA ALA A 372 -6.21 7.31 45.32
C ALA A 372 -5.90 8.79 45.66
N GLY A 373 -6.26 9.26 46.85
CA GLY A 373 -5.93 10.61 47.33
C GLY A 373 -4.47 10.74 47.81
N THR A 374 -3.87 9.63 48.26
CA THR A 374 -2.51 9.59 48.83
C THR A 374 -1.48 9.16 47.80
N TYR A 375 -1.83 8.22 46.96
CA TYR A 375 -0.97 7.63 45.93
C TYR A 375 -1.66 7.71 44.56
N VAL A 376 -1.20 8.63 43.70
CA VAL A 376 -1.77 8.82 42.36
C VAL A 376 -1.82 7.51 41.54
N ASN A 377 -0.91 6.58 41.84
CA ASN A 377 -0.79 5.30 41.13
C ASN A 377 -1.30 4.10 41.94
N GLY A 378 -2.01 4.32 43.07
CA GLY A 378 -2.44 3.27 43.97
C GLY A 378 -1.32 2.79 44.90
N ASP A 379 -1.67 1.90 45.83
CA ASP A 379 -0.75 1.32 46.81
C ASP A 379 -0.03 0.09 46.18
N THR A 380 1.28 0.20 46.01
CA THR A 380 2.14 -0.87 45.43
C THR A 380 2.67 -1.84 46.48
N GLY A 381 2.60 -1.47 47.75
CA GLY A 381 3.09 -2.28 48.88
C GLY A 381 2.03 -3.23 49.48
N ASN A 382 0.78 -2.85 49.41
CA ASN A 382 -0.35 -3.59 49.96
C ASN A 382 -1.28 -4.07 48.85
N LEU A 383 -0.82 -5.03 48.05
CA LEU A 383 -1.54 -5.46 46.84
C LEU A 383 -2.82 -6.25 47.16
N THR A 384 -2.75 -7.22 48.07
CA THR A 384 -3.89 -8.09 48.43
C THR A 384 -4.27 -8.05 49.89
N SER A 385 -3.54 -7.32 50.70
CA SER A 385 -3.79 -7.19 52.15
C SER A 385 -3.41 -5.79 52.62
N PHE A 386 -4.27 -5.14 53.36
CA PHE A 386 -4.10 -3.78 53.85
C PHE A 386 -4.55 -3.68 55.29
N THR A 387 -3.66 -3.19 56.20
CA THR A 387 -4.02 -2.86 57.59
C THR A 387 -4.41 -1.41 57.65
N VAL A 388 -5.62 -1.13 58.09
CA VAL A 388 -6.09 0.24 58.28
C VAL A 388 -5.24 0.96 59.33
N PRO A 389 -4.67 2.15 59.00
CA PRO A 389 -3.84 2.90 59.96
C PRO A 389 -4.59 3.25 61.24
N ALA A 390 -3.82 3.43 62.30
CA ALA A 390 -4.39 3.87 63.59
C ALA A 390 -5.09 5.24 63.43
N SER A 391 -6.17 5.46 64.18
CA SER A 391 -6.91 6.72 64.23
C SER A 391 -7.70 7.09 62.97
N VAL A 392 -7.81 6.20 62.00
CA VAL A 392 -8.63 6.39 60.80
C VAL A 392 -10.11 6.11 61.09
N LEU A 393 -10.39 5.08 61.91
CA LEU A 393 -11.76 4.66 62.19
C LEU A 393 -12.16 5.04 63.63
N ASP A 394 -13.41 5.58 63.75
CA ASP A 394 -14.05 5.89 65.04
C ASP A 394 -14.62 4.61 65.69
N PHE A 395 -14.91 4.67 66.98
CA PHE A 395 -15.63 3.60 67.71
C PHE A 395 -17.09 3.52 67.28
N ASP A 396 -17.69 2.35 67.38
CA ASP A 396 -19.13 2.10 67.19
C ASP A 396 -19.68 2.78 65.94
N THR A 397 -18.94 2.61 64.87
CA THR A 397 -19.25 3.31 63.63
C THR A 397 -19.25 2.30 62.44
N THR A 398 -20.27 2.40 61.64
CA THR A 398 -20.34 1.54 60.42
C THR A 398 -19.66 2.20 59.27
N TYR A 399 -18.77 1.45 58.62
CA TYR A 399 -18.01 1.82 57.47
C TYR A 399 -18.31 0.88 56.29
N GLN A 400 -18.03 1.32 55.10
CA GLN A 400 -18.03 0.52 53.90
C GLN A 400 -16.64 0.55 53.29
N VAL A 401 -16.16 -0.61 52.81
CA VAL A 401 -14.90 -0.73 52.06
C VAL A 401 -15.20 -1.09 50.63
N GLN A 402 -14.45 -0.47 49.74
CA GLN A 402 -14.41 -0.77 48.32
C GLN A 402 -12.94 -0.86 47.86
N VAL A 403 -12.68 -1.72 46.88
CA VAL A 403 -11.32 -1.95 46.38
C VAL A 403 -11.37 -2.00 44.85
N LYS A 404 -10.33 -1.48 44.19
CA LYS A 404 -10.08 -1.71 42.78
C LYS A 404 -8.60 -2.05 42.57
N PHE A 405 -8.32 -2.80 41.51
CA PHE A 405 -6.99 -3.17 41.12
C PHE A 405 -6.50 -2.33 39.93
N ARG A 406 -5.18 -2.24 39.79
CA ARG A 406 -4.48 -1.69 38.65
C ARG A 406 -3.36 -2.61 38.21
N ASP A 407 -3.21 -2.80 36.90
CA ASP A 407 -2.13 -3.59 36.31
C ASP A 407 -0.89 -2.73 35.98
N GLN A 408 0.17 -3.37 35.50
CA GLN A 408 1.41 -2.69 35.08
C GLN A 408 1.23 -1.75 33.88
N ASN A 409 0.16 -1.90 33.10
CA ASN A 409 -0.15 -1.05 31.94
C ASN A 409 -1.03 0.14 32.33
N SER A 410 -1.30 0.31 33.64
CA SER A 410 -2.16 1.38 34.19
C SER A 410 -3.66 1.20 33.94
N LEU A 411 -4.09 0.00 33.60
CA LEU A 411 -5.50 -0.32 33.50
C LEU A 411 -6.11 -0.63 34.86
N GLU A 412 -7.29 -0.09 35.12
CA GLU A 412 -7.94 -0.16 36.43
C GLU A 412 -9.27 -0.90 36.37
N SER A 413 -9.53 -1.74 37.34
CA SER A 413 -10.88 -2.31 37.53
C SER A 413 -11.86 -1.26 38.00
N ALA A 414 -13.15 -1.54 37.90
CA ALA A 414 -14.15 -0.85 38.70
C ALA A 414 -13.93 -1.11 40.19
N TYR A 415 -14.40 -0.20 41.06
CA TYR A 415 -14.49 -0.50 42.46
C TYR A 415 -15.48 -1.64 42.71
N THR A 416 -15.16 -2.52 43.67
CA THR A 416 -16.08 -3.57 44.11
C THR A 416 -17.38 -2.99 44.64
N ALA A 417 -18.40 -3.83 44.77
CA ALA A 417 -19.55 -3.53 45.61
C ALA A 417 -19.06 -3.20 47.03
N ALA A 418 -19.72 -2.25 47.67
CA ALA A 418 -19.39 -1.82 49.01
C ALA A 418 -19.72 -2.93 50.05
N ILE A 419 -18.74 -3.25 50.91
CA ILE A 419 -18.89 -4.20 51.98
C ILE A 419 -18.86 -3.46 53.32
N ASN A 420 -19.96 -3.57 54.08
CA ASN A 420 -20.10 -2.89 55.36
C ASN A 420 -19.46 -3.69 56.48
N PHE A 421 -18.86 -2.95 57.41
CA PHE A 421 -18.38 -3.46 58.69
C PHE A 421 -18.59 -2.41 59.80
N THR A 422 -18.68 -2.83 61.06
CA THR A 422 -18.85 -1.91 62.18
C THR A 422 -17.65 -2.05 63.12
N THR A 423 -17.13 -0.93 63.60
CA THR A 423 -16.05 -0.91 64.61
C THR A 423 -16.64 -1.13 66.02
N PRO A 424 -15.88 -1.72 66.95
CA PRO A 424 -16.34 -2.01 68.30
C PRO A 424 -16.42 -0.76 69.17
N PHE A 425 -17.13 -0.84 70.28
CA PHE A 425 -17.13 0.16 71.36
C PHE A 425 -15.79 0.29 72.05
N VAL A 426 -14.94 -0.75 71.94
CA VAL A 426 -13.67 -0.85 72.63
C VAL A 426 -12.70 -1.63 71.75
N ASP A 427 -11.45 -1.22 71.68
CA ASP A 427 -10.41 -1.96 70.92
C ASP A 427 -10.15 -3.34 71.52
N GLN A 428 -9.89 -4.29 70.69
CA GLN A 428 -9.49 -5.63 71.12
C GLN A 428 -8.12 -5.56 71.77
N PRO A 429 -7.95 -6.17 72.93
CA PRO A 429 -6.63 -6.16 73.60
C PRO A 429 -5.60 -6.97 72.81
N GLU A 430 -4.43 -6.40 72.67
CA GLU A 430 -3.25 -7.11 72.14
C GLU A 430 -2.34 -7.54 73.27
N ILE A 431 -1.94 -8.80 73.26
CA ILE A 431 -0.97 -9.33 74.26
C ILE A 431 0.42 -8.81 73.88
N GLN A 432 0.98 -7.94 74.73
CA GLN A 432 2.30 -7.33 74.48
C GLN A 432 3.44 -8.24 74.96
N THR A 433 3.34 -8.79 76.11
CA THR A 433 4.38 -9.64 76.68
C THR A 433 3.79 -10.74 77.54
N ILE A 434 4.43 -11.92 77.50
CA ILE A 434 4.20 -12.97 78.41
C ILE A 434 5.57 -13.21 79.10
N VAL A 435 5.63 -13.01 80.43
CA VAL A 435 6.84 -13.32 81.21
C VAL A 435 6.82 -14.80 81.51
N PRO A 436 7.71 -15.61 80.93
CA PRO A 436 7.78 -17.06 81.21
C PRO A 436 8.16 -17.32 82.64
N ALA A 437 7.25 -17.91 83.42
CA ALA A 437 7.45 -18.30 84.76
C ALA A 437 6.44 -19.41 85.12
N PHE A 438 6.63 -20.08 86.28
CA PHE A 438 5.56 -20.96 86.75
C PHE A 438 4.24 -20.26 86.95
N ASN A 439 4.27 -18.97 87.24
CA ASN A 439 3.12 -18.09 87.32
C ASN A 439 3.33 -16.94 86.32
N PRO A 440 3.01 -17.17 85.05
CA PRO A 440 3.24 -16.16 83.99
C PRO A 440 2.39 -14.91 84.25
N THR A 441 2.97 -13.74 84.02
CA THR A 441 2.28 -12.46 83.89
C THR A 441 2.05 -12.16 82.47
N ILE A 442 0.80 -11.91 82.16
CA ILE A 442 0.36 -11.50 80.83
C ILE A 442 0.08 -9.99 80.84
N ASN A 443 0.71 -9.27 79.97
CA ASN A 443 0.48 -7.82 79.85
C ASN A 443 -0.23 -7.55 78.47
N VAL A 444 -1.13 -6.65 78.49
CA VAL A 444 -1.83 -6.13 77.31
C VAL A 444 -1.76 -4.62 77.27
N ASP A 445 -1.92 -4.05 76.10
CA ASP A 445 -2.00 -2.59 75.97
C ASP A 445 -3.17 -2.00 76.76
N ALA A 446 -2.96 -0.75 77.19
CA ALA A 446 -4.08 0.06 77.65
C ALA A 446 -5.02 0.29 76.47
N ILE A 447 -6.28 -0.04 76.64
CA ILE A 447 -7.26 0.04 75.58
C ILE A 447 -7.81 1.44 75.42
N ALA A 448 -8.06 1.81 74.18
CA ALA A 448 -8.93 2.96 73.89
C ALA A 448 -10.41 2.51 73.87
N VAL A 449 -11.25 3.29 74.42
CA VAL A 449 -12.71 3.07 74.52
C VAL A 449 -13.45 4.26 73.90
N LYS A 450 -14.70 4.03 73.47
CA LYS A 450 -15.56 5.12 72.96
C LYS A 450 -15.71 6.19 74.03
N GLY A 451 -15.77 7.48 73.65
CA GLY A 451 -16.02 8.56 74.57
C GLY A 451 -17.33 8.36 75.35
N GLY A 452 -17.33 8.59 76.69
CA GLY A 452 -18.45 8.31 77.55
C GLY A 452 -18.51 6.87 78.09
N TYR A 453 -17.46 6.09 77.87
CA TYR A 453 -17.31 4.75 78.41
C TYR A 453 -15.93 4.61 79.10
N GLN A 454 -15.85 3.74 80.08
CA GLN A 454 -14.59 3.41 80.78
C GLN A 454 -14.42 1.90 80.89
N HIS A 455 -13.14 1.47 80.86
CA HIS A 455 -12.77 0.08 81.12
C HIS A 455 -12.97 -0.20 82.63
N THR A 456 -13.88 -1.08 82.92
CA THR A 456 -14.25 -1.35 84.31
C THR A 456 -13.76 -2.67 84.84
N SER A 457 -13.57 -3.66 84.00
CA SER A 457 -13.05 -4.95 84.40
C SER A 457 -12.54 -5.73 83.17
N SER A 458 -11.69 -6.72 83.42
CA SER A 458 -11.19 -7.66 82.41
C SER A 458 -11.51 -9.11 82.77
N ASP A 459 -11.88 -9.87 81.77
CA ASP A 459 -12.03 -11.30 81.88
C ASP A 459 -10.75 -11.95 81.31
N TRP A 460 -10.09 -12.79 82.10
CA TRP A 460 -8.92 -13.52 81.72
C TRP A 460 -9.21 -15.02 81.73
N GLN A 461 -8.92 -15.72 80.67
CA GLN A 461 -9.06 -17.16 80.61
C GLN A 461 -7.80 -17.83 80.04
N PHE A 462 -7.44 -18.94 80.65
CA PHE A 462 -6.31 -19.76 80.22
C PHE A 462 -6.82 -21.18 79.94
N ALA A 463 -6.37 -21.76 78.86
CA ALA A 463 -6.76 -23.11 78.47
C ALA A 463 -5.62 -23.89 77.81
N ALA A 464 -5.70 -25.19 77.85
CA ALA A 464 -4.79 -26.08 77.14
C ALA A 464 -5.22 -26.30 75.65
N THR A 465 -6.37 -25.80 75.26
CA THR A 465 -6.87 -25.89 73.89
C THR A 465 -7.46 -24.55 73.42
N THR A 466 -7.52 -24.34 72.17
CA THR A 466 -8.13 -23.14 71.55
C THR A 466 -9.61 -23.01 71.79
N ALA A 467 -10.30 -24.11 72.19
CA ALA A 467 -11.73 -24.11 72.46
C ALA A 467 -12.06 -23.45 73.83
N PHE A 468 -11.04 -23.25 74.71
CA PHE A 468 -11.24 -22.68 76.02
C PHE A 468 -12.31 -23.38 76.86
N SER A 469 -12.55 -24.67 76.65
CA SER A 469 -13.56 -25.46 77.35
C SER A 469 -13.01 -26.85 77.67
N PRO A 470 -12.87 -27.21 78.97
CA PRO A 470 -12.91 -26.31 80.12
C PRO A 470 -11.66 -25.43 80.22
N PRO A 471 -11.71 -24.21 80.77
CA PRO A 471 -10.52 -23.39 81.04
C PRO A 471 -9.68 -24.02 82.14
N VAL A 472 -8.35 -23.92 82.07
CA VAL A 472 -7.43 -24.29 83.14
C VAL A 472 -7.53 -23.31 84.32
N HIS A 473 -7.74 -22.05 83.97
CA HIS A 473 -8.00 -20.98 84.89
C HIS A 473 -8.81 -19.88 84.24
N GLN A 474 -9.63 -19.18 85.05
CA GLN A 474 -10.31 -17.98 84.60
C GLN A 474 -10.46 -16.99 85.79
N SER A 475 -10.43 -15.69 85.40
CA SER A 475 -10.74 -14.59 86.29
C SER A 475 -11.70 -13.69 85.57
N LEU A 476 -12.96 -13.66 85.95
CA LEU A 476 -14.01 -12.92 85.24
C LEU A 476 -14.37 -11.67 86.05
N GLY A 477 -14.68 -10.58 85.29
CA GLY A 477 -15.06 -9.31 85.86
C GLY A 477 -14.02 -8.69 86.79
N ASN A 478 -12.73 -8.94 86.59
CA ASN A 478 -11.64 -8.50 87.46
C ASN A 478 -11.40 -6.98 87.34
N PRO A 479 -11.75 -6.15 88.29
CA PRO A 479 -11.62 -4.70 88.20
C PRO A 479 -10.23 -4.19 88.55
N THR A 480 -9.36 -5.01 89.11
CA THR A 480 -7.99 -4.64 89.57
C THR A 480 -6.90 -4.98 88.57
N ASN A 481 -7.13 -5.99 87.74
CA ASN A 481 -6.16 -6.46 86.77
C ASN A 481 -6.66 -6.06 85.31
N LEU A 482 -6.72 -4.81 85.12
CA LEU A 482 -7.30 -4.30 83.81
C LEU A 482 -6.39 -4.61 82.60
N THR A 483 -5.10 -4.38 82.72
CA THR A 483 -4.14 -4.52 81.64
C THR A 483 -3.01 -5.50 81.92
N SER A 484 -2.97 -6.09 83.12
CA SER A 484 -1.94 -7.07 83.54
C SER A 484 -2.55 -8.11 84.44
N TYR A 485 -2.31 -9.36 84.15
CA TYR A 485 -2.77 -10.46 85.02
C TYR A 485 -1.63 -11.47 85.27
N THR A 486 -1.35 -11.70 86.54
CA THR A 486 -0.46 -12.75 86.94
C THR A 486 -1.22 -14.00 87.39
N LEU A 487 -0.88 -15.16 86.78
CA LEU A 487 -1.56 -16.40 87.11
C LEU A 487 -1.31 -16.75 88.59
N PRO A 488 -2.34 -17.08 89.39
CA PRO A 488 -2.19 -17.40 90.78
C PRO A 488 -1.28 -18.62 91.02
N VAL A 489 -0.54 -18.59 92.11
CA VAL A 489 0.45 -19.65 92.45
C VAL A 489 -0.15 -21.03 92.69
N ASN A 490 -1.48 -21.08 92.92
CA ASN A 490 -2.18 -22.36 93.11
C ASN A 490 -2.67 -22.97 91.81
N VAL A 491 -2.42 -22.30 90.68
CA VAL A 491 -2.75 -22.85 89.32
C VAL A 491 -1.52 -23.56 88.79
N THR A 492 -1.60 -24.86 88.61
CA THR A 492 -0.50 -25.67 88.12
C THR A 492 -0.55 -25.78 86.60
N LEU A 493 0.50 -25.32 85.92
CA LEU A 493 0.74 -25.54 84.55
C LEU A 493 1.66 -26.69 84.28
N ASN A 494 1.38 -27.59 83.37
CA ASN A 494 2.25 -28.73 83.06
C ASN A 494 3.39 -28.31 82.16
N ALA A 495 4.59 -28.83 82.47
CA ALA A 495 5.72 -28.58 81.58
C ALA A 495 5.54 -29.13 80.20
N ASN A 496 6.11 -28.46 79.19
CA ASN A 496 6.04 -28.83 77.82
C ASN A 496 4.61 -28.84 77.21
N THR A 497 3.66 -28.10 77.82
CA THR A 497 2.29 -27.97 77.37
C THR A 497 2.09 -26.53 76.87
N THR A 498 1.52 -26.40 75.66
CA THR A 498 1.12 -25.12 75.13
C THR A 498 -0.21 -24.69 75.77
N TYR A 499 -0.25 -23.50 76.30
CA TYR A 499 -1.44 -22.89 76.83
C TYR A 499 -1.85 -21.70 75.98
N TYR A 500 -3.15 -21.49 75.91
CA TYR A 500 -3.77 -20.39 75.18
C TYR A 500 -4.37 -19.40 76.20
N VAL A 501 -4.27 -18.12 75.92
CA VAL A 501 -4.84 -17.05 76.71
C VAL A 501 -5.82 -16.25 75.87
N ARG A 502 -6.96 -15.99 76.41
CA ARG A 502 -7.89 -14.99 75.83
C ARG A 502 -8.32 -13.99 76.90
N ILE A 503 -8.59 -12.77 76.43
CA ILE A 503 -8.94 -11.64 77.31
C ILE A 503 -10.17 -10.98 76.71
N ARG A 504 -11.10 -10.57 77.55
CA ARG A 504 -12.24 -9.74 77.20
C ARG A 504 -12.31 -8.54 78.12
N PHE A 505 -12.40 -7.39 77.56
CA PHE A 505 -12.59 -6.16 78.31
C PHE A 505 -14.07 -5.86 78.49
N ASN A 506 -14.44 -5.47 79.68
CA ASN A 506 -15.79 -5.01 80.00
C ASN A 506 -15.76 -3.49 80.19
N VAL A 507 -16.67 -2.82 79.51
CA VAL A 507 -16.78 -1.36 79.57
C VAL A 507 -18.20 -0.95 79.98
N ASN A 508 -18.30 0.11 80.72
CA ASN A 508 -19.58 0.69 81.17
C ASN A 508 -19.64 2.17 80.77
N PRO A 509 -20.82 2.73 80.57
CA PRO A 509 -21.00 4.18 80.43
C PRO A 509 -20.42 4.89 81.68
N THR A 510 -19.78 6.04 81.48
CA THR A 510 -19.26 6.93 82.54
C THR A 510 -20.30 7.77 83.12
#